data_c4497c54238c1f751a29f9b4e9df1dbe
#
_entry.id   c4497c54238c1f751a29f9b4e9df1dbe
#
_cell.length_a   1.000
_cell.length_b   1.000
_cell.length_c   1.000
_cell.angle_alpha   90.00
_cell.angle_beta   90.00
_cell.angle_gamma   90.00
#
_symmetry.space_group_name_H-M   'P 1'
#
loop_
_entity.id
_entity.type
_entity.pdbx_description
1 polymer ?
#
loop_
_entity_poly.entity_id
_entity_poly.type
_entity_poly.pdbx_seq_one_letter_code
_entity_poly.pdbx_strand_id
1 'polypeptide(L)'
;MKVSVIVPVYNCAPYLPECIASLREQTMEEIELIFVDDASTDGSLALLRRAQEQDVRVRVIAFPENRGVSCARNAGLDAATGEFVGFCDADDWVERGMFARLYDAATAADADAAFCRVIKERSSGAENVPLGFDTGARFDEAAIRKTLIPAMLARETDSDELPLSGYTPRNLFARRTLEGMRFRPDIRYAEDLLFICEAMLRCRAAVAVDEAYYHYRFHDGSVTKRYSPHVPASHDLSNDALEALLAPYPACMARMPVRRRKMAVTAVRNCCLSGTPYGLAARVRWIRDYMKRGDVRAWFAPVRPSRYPLRQGLKLALMKYRMATVSALLYSYLFDRF
;
A
#
# COMPACT_ATOMS: atom_id res chain seq x y z
N MET A 1 18.38 -7.64 18.69
CA MET A 1 17.82 -7.84 17.33
C MET A 1 17.86 -6.49 16.61
N LYS A 2 18.40 -6.43 15.38
CA LYS A 2 18.46 -5.17 14.60
C LYS A 2 17.14 -4.90 13.88
N VAL A 3 16.58 -5.92 13.25
CA VAL A 3 15.35 -5.77 12.45
C VAL A 3 14.31 -6.81 12.83
N SER A 4 13.05 -6.38 12.98
CA SER A 4 11.87 -7.23 13.01
C SER A 4 11.12 -7.09 11.68
N VAL A 5 10.83 -8.20 11.01
CA VAL A 5 10.01 -8.22 9.79
C VAL A 5 8.65 -8.82 10.10
N ILE A 6 7.58 -8.06 9.88
CA ILE A 6 6.21 -8.47 10.16
C ILE A 6 5.54 -8.92 8.85
N VAL A 7 5.01 -10.13 8.85
CA VAL A 7 4.35 -10.75 7.69
C VAL A 7 2.93 -11.17 8.05
N PRO A 8 1.90 -10.40 7.66
CA PRO A 8 0.52 -10.82 7.82
C PRO A 8 0.19 -11.91 6.79
N VAL A 9 -0.45 -12.99 7.23
CA VAL A 9 -0.75 -14.17 6.40
C VAL A 9 -2.24 -14.51 6.49
N TYR A 10 -2.91 -14.62 5.33
CA TYR A 10 -4.26 -15.16 5.24
C TYR A 10 -4.48 -15.85 3.90
N ASN A 11 -4.64 -17.18 3.91
CA ASN A 11 -4.89 -17.99 2.71
C ASN A 11 -3.90 -17.72 1.57
N CYS A 12 -2.60 -17.78 1.88
CA CYS A 12 -1.49 -17.52 0.95
C CYS A 12 -0.64 -18.75 0.63
N ALA A 13 -1.11 -19.97 0.92
CA ALA A 13 -0.32 -21.21 0.76
C ALA A 13 0.38 -21.34 -0.60
N PRO A 14 -0.18 -20.92 -1.75
CA PRO A 14 0.50 -21.02 -3.05
C PRO A 14 1.76 -20.14 -3.19
N TYR A 15 1.82 -19.01 -2.48
CA TYR A 15 2.88 -17.99 -2.59
C TYR A 15 3.84 -17.99 -1.41
N LEU A 16 3.33 -18.39 -0.25
CA LEU A 16 4.02 -18.35 1.04
C LEU A 16 5.39 -19.07 1.07
N PRO A 17 5.63 -20.20 0.36
CA PRO A 17 6.94 -20.83 0.34
C PRO A 17 8.06 -19.92 -0.22
N GLU A 18 7.78 -19.13 -1.25
CA GLU A 18 8.75 -18.19 -1.83
C GLU A 18 9.00 -17.00 -0.89
N CYS A 19 7.95 -16.43 -0.30
CA CYS A 19 8.07 -15.42 0.74
C CYS A 19 8.94 -15.87 1.91
N ILE A 20 8.66 -17.06 2.49
CA ILE A 20 9.45 -17.64 3.58
C ILE A 20 10.90 -17.83 3.18
N ALA A 21 11.17 -18.40 2.00
CA ALA A 21 12.52 -18.66 1.50
C ALA A 21 13.31 -17.35 1.38
N SER A 22 12.73 -16.32 0.74
CA SER A 22 13.39 -15.02 0.53
C SER A 22 13.73 -14.30 1.84
N LEU A 23 12.87 -14.42 2.85
CA LEU A 23 13.10 -13.84 4.17
C LEU A 23 14.14 -14.63 4.98
N ARG A 24 14.17 -15.95 4.90
CA ARG A 24 15.18 -16.79 5.56
C ARG A 24 16.57 -16.63 4.95
N GLU A 25 16.64 -16.30 3.65
CA GLU A 25 17.88 -16.08 2.92
C GLU A 25 18.46 -14.67 3.10
N GLN A 26 17.86 -13.81 3.95
CA GLN A 26 18.41 -12.49 4.22
C GLN A 26 19.83 -12.58 4.77
N THR A 27 20.72 -11.69 4.25
CA THR A 27 22.12 -11.63 4.66
C THR A 27 22.34 -11.09 6.08
N MET A 28 21.30 -10.45 6.65
CA MET A 28 21.30 -9.97 8.03
C MET A 28 20.99 -11.12 8.99
N GLU A 29 21.94 -11.44 9.88
CA GLU A 29 21.73 -12.49 10.90
C GLU A 29 20.86 -12.02 12.07
N GLU A 30 20.99 -10.76 12.48
CA GLU A 30 20.28 -10.15 13.60
C GLU A 30 18.87 -9.69 13.20
N ILE A 31 18.09 -10.59 12.57
CA ILE A 31 16.73 -10.38 12.09
C ILE A 31 15.78 -11.37 12.74
N GLU A 32 14.58 -10.93 13.12
CA GLU A 32 13.45 -11.80 13.48
C GLU A 32 12.32 -11.68 12.45
N LEU A 33 11.70 -12.80 12.15
CA LEU A 33 10.65 -12.96 11.14
C LEU A 33 9.35 -13.31 11.84
N ILE A 34 8.44 -12.35 11.95
CA ILE A 34 7.18 -12.48 12.70
C ILE A 34 6.04 -12.69 11.72
N PHE A 35 5.64 -13.94 11.53
CA PHE A 35 4.48 -14.30 10.72
C PHE A 35 3.23 -14.30 11.59
N VAL A 36 2.19 -13.57 11.16
CA VAL A 36 0.91 -13.54 11.86
C VAL A 36 -0.16 -14.15 10.97
N ASP A 37 -0.56 -15.36 11.28
CA ASP A 37 -1.63 -16.08 10.58
C ASP A 37 -2.99 -15.61 11.07
N ASP A 38 -3.77 -15.01 10.17
CA ASP A 38 -5.09 -14.45 10.44
C ASP A 38 -6.20 -15.51 10.23
N ALA A 39 -6.05 -16.66 10.88
CA ALA A 39 -6.95 -17.83 10.80
C ALA A 39 -7.10 -18.37 9.38
N SER A 40 -5.98 -18.67 8.71
CA SER A 40 -5.99 -19.28 7.37
C SER A 40 -6.68 -20.66 7.39
N THR A 41 -7.44 -20.94 6.34
CA THR A 41 -8.17 -22.21 6.14
C THR A 41 -7.55 -23.11 5.06
N ASP A 42 -6.47 -22.65 4.42
CA ASP A 42 -5.64 -23.40 3.49
C ASP A 42 -4.41 -24.01 4.19
N GLY A 43 -3.39 -24.41 3.50
CA GLY A 43 -2.16 -24.94 4.10
C GLY A 43 -1.20 -23.93 4.73
N SER A 44 -1.53 -22.62 4.78
CA SER A 44 -0.62 -21.55 5.20
C SER A 44 -0.06 -21.76 6.60
N LEU A 45 -0.92 -22.00 7.61
CA LEU A 45 -0.46 -22.19 8.99
C LEU A 45 0.50 -23.38 9.14
N ALA A 46 0.26 -24.48 8.41
CA ALA A 46 1.14 -25.65 8.46
C ALA A 46 2.53 -25.32 7.88
N LEU A 47 2.59 -24.56 6.78
CA LEU A 47 3.86 -24.08 6.21
C LEU A 47 4.63 -23.19 7.19
N LEU A 48 3.94 -22.28 7.88
CA LEU A 48 4.55 -21.40 8.88
C LEU A 48 5.11 -22.17 10.07
N ARG A 49 4.37 -23.16 10.61
CA ARG A 49 4.84 -24.00 11.71
C ARG A 49 6.11 -24.77 11.33
N ARG A 50 6.13 -25.34 10.12
CA ARG A 50 7.33 -26.00 9.60
C ARG A 50 8.52 -25.04 9.46
N ALA A 51 8.29 -23.80 8.99
CA ALA A 51 9.34 -22.79 8.90
C ALA A 51 9.89 -22.43 10.29
N GLN A 52 9.03 -22.30 11.30
CA GLN A 52 9.41 -22.04 12.69
C GLN A 52 10.27 -23.18 13.29
N GLU A 53 9.96 -24.42 12.97
CA GLU A 53 10.76 -25.58 13.42
C GLU A 53 12.16 -25.60 12.78
N GLN A 54 12.31 -25.05 11.59
CA GLN A 54 13.54 -25.07 10.81
C GLN A 54 14.46 -23.85 11.02
N ASP A 55 13.94 -22.74 11.55
CA ASP A 55 14.68 -21.49 11.68
C ASP A 55 14.26 -20.74 12.96
N VAL A 56 15.19 -20.63 13.91
CA VAL A 56 14.96 -19.98 15.22
C VAL A 56 14.60 -18.49 15.12
N ARG A 57 14.87 -17.86 13.98
CA ARG A 57 14.49 -16.47 13.72
C ARG A 57 13.00 -16.32 13.39
N VAL A 58 12.33 -17.42 13.04
CA VAL A 58 10.92 -17.43 12.65
C VAL A 58 10.05 -17.57 13.89
N ARG A 59 9.13 -16.64 14.07
CA ARG A 59 8.10 -16.63 15.10
C ARG A 59 6.72 -16.61 14.45
N VAL A 60 5.81 -17.49 14.88
CA VAL A 60 4.45 -17.60 14.36
C VAL A 60 3.43 -17.26 15.44
N ILE A 61 2.57 -16.28 15.12
CA ILE A 61 1.38 -15.93 15.90
C ILE A 61 0.17 -16.37 15.07
N ALA A 62 -0.74 -17.17 15.64
CA ALA A 62 -1.94 -17.62 14.94
C ALA A 62 -3.19 -17.10 15.66
N PHE A 63 -4.08 -16.44 14.91
CA PHE A 63 -5.36 -16.00 15.43
C PHE A 63 -6.39 -17.15 15.39
N PRO A 64 -7.33 -17.19 16.33
CA PRO A 64 -8.38 -18.20 16.33
C PRO A 64 -9.49 -17.89 15.31
N GLU A 65 -9.58 -16.64 14.84
CA GLU A 65 -10.56 -16.14 13.87
C GLU A 65 -9.95 -15.04 13.00
N ASN A 66 -10.48 -14.85 11.79
CA ASN A 66 -10.03 -13.79 10.88
C ASN A 66 -10.42 -12.40 11.41
N ARG A 67 -9.40 -11.55 11.61
CA ARG A 67 -9.52 -10.18 12.16
C ARG A 67 -9.05 -9.10 11.19
N GLY A 68 -8.53 -9.51 10.04
CA GLY A 68 -8.04 -8.63 8.98
C GLY A 68 -6.58 -8.21 9.12
N VAL A 69 -6.00 -7.81 8.00
CA VAL A 69 -4.57 -7.48 7.83
C VAL A 69 -4.07 -6.43 8.84
N SER A 70 -4.87 -5.42 9.16
CA SER A 70 -4.52 -4.40 10.16
C SER A 70 -4.31 -4.99 11.55
N CYS A 71 -5.18 -5.93 11.97
CA CYS A 71 -5.03 -6.62 13.24
C CYS A 71 -3.79 -7.52 13.26
N ALA A 72 -3.52 -8.22 12.16
CA ALA A 72 -2.33 -9.07 12.02
C ALA A 72 -1.04 -8.23 12.09
N ARG A 73 -0.97 -7.10 11.36
CA ARG A 73 0.17 -6.19 11.44
C ARG A 73 0.33 -5.59 12.84
N ASN A 74 -0.75 -5.24 13.52
CA ASN A 74 -0.72 -4.73 14.91
C ASN A 74 -0.17 -5.77 15.90
N ALA A 75 -0.58 -7.03 15.78
CA ALA A 75 -0.03 -8.11 16.61
C ALA A 75 1.47 -8.32 16.34
N GLY A 76 1.90 -8.18 15.08
CA GLY A 76 3.31 -8.18 14.73
C GLY A 76 4.08 -7.01 15.36
N LEU A 77 3.51 -5.80 15.36
CA LEU A 77 4.10 -4.63 16.02
C LEU A 77 4.26 -4.84 17.53
N ASP A 78 3.26 -5.44 18.19
CA ASP A 78 3.32 -5.76 19.64
C ASP A 78 4.41 -6.79 19.96
N ALA A 79 4.71 -7.69 19.01
CA ALA A 79 5.70 -8.74 19.18
C ALA A 79 7.12 -8.34 18.77
N ALA A 80 7.29 -7.24 18.03
CA ALA A 80 8.56 -6.81 17.47
C ALA A 80 9.54 -6.30 18.55
N THR A 81 10.76 -6.83 18.53
CA THR A 81 11.84 -6.47 19.47
C THR A 81 13.01 -5.75 18.82
N GLY A 82 13.08 -5.76 17.47
CA GLY A 82 14.15 -5.15 16.71
C GLY A 82 14.24 -3.64 16.89
N GLU A 83 15.41 -3.10 16.65
CA GLU A 83 15.67 -1.66 16.62
C GLU A 83 14.86 -0.97 15.51
N PHE A 84 14.76 -1.66 14.37
CA PHE A 84 13.94 -1.26 13.24
C PHE A 84 12.86 -2.30 12.95
N VAL A 85 11.74 -1.85 12.34
CA VAL A 85 10.63 -2.69 11.91
C VAL A 85 10.40 -2.51 10.42
N GLY A 86 10.35 -3.64 9.71
CA GLY A 86 9.93 -3.74 8.32
C GLY A 86 8.69 -4.63 8.19
N PHE A 87 8.13 -4.64 6.99
CA PHE A 87 6.96 -5.45 6.64
C PHE A 87 7.22 -6.22 5.34
N CYS A 88 6.54 -7.34 5.16
CA CYS A 88 6.48 -8.06 3.90
C CYS A 88 5.08 -8.66 3.75
N ASP A 89 4.47 -8.58 2.57
CA ASP A 89 3.20 -9.25 2.32
C ASP A 89 3.45 -10.73 1.96
N ALA A 90 2.56 -11.64 2.36
CA ALA A 90 2.78 -13.09 2.27
C ALA A 90 2.74 -13.65 0.84
N ASP A 91 2.24 -12.87 -0.12
CA ASP A 91 2.22 -13.20 -1.55
C ASP A 91 3.39 -12.59 -2.34
N ASP A 92 4.27 -11.83 -1.68
CA ASP A 92 5.43 -11.15 -2.23
C ASP A 92 6.75 -11.81 -1.80
N TRP A 93 7.89 -11.30 -2.30
CA TRP A 93 9.22 -11.73 -1.87
C TRP A 93 10.23 -10.58 -1.92
N VAL A 94 11.40 -10.79 -1.33
CA VAL A 94 12.43 -9.76 -1.19
C VAL A 94 13.80 -10.26 -1.63
N GLU A 95 14.63 -9.37 -2.15
CA GLU A 95 16.04 -9.64 -2.46
C GLU A 95 16.85 -9.90 -1.16
N ARG A 96 17.86 -10.75 -1.25
CA ARG A 96 18.67 -11.24 -0.11
C ARG A 96 19.30 -10.14 0.74
N GLY A 97 19.60 -8.99 0.18
CA GLY A 97 20.27 -7.87 0.86
C GLY A 97 19.33 -6.76 1.37
N MET A 98 18.02 -6.87 1.20
CA MET A 98 17.08 -5.77 1.43
C MET A 98 17.21 -5.15 2.82
N PHE A 99 17.02 -5.95 3.86
CA PHE A 99 16.98 -5.43 5.22
C PHE A 99 18.35 -4.98 5.73
N ALA A 100 19.43 -5.65 5.34
CA ALA A 100 20.79 -5.19 5.63
C ALA A 100 21.05 -3.82 5.00
N ARG A 101 20.73 -3.67 3.71
CA ARG A 101 20.97 -2.42 2.97
C ARG A 101 20.15 -1.24 3.50
N LEU A 102 18.86 -1.49 3.84
CA LEU A 102 18.00 -0.46 4.44
C LEU A 102 18.47 -0.06 5.84
N TYR A 103 18.87 -1.02 6.67
CA TYR A 103 19.40 -0.79 8.00
C TYR A 103 20.70 0.04 7.95
N ASP A 104 21.65 -0.36 7.09
CA ASP A 104 22.92 0.35 6.93
C ASP A 104 22.70 1.79 6.42
N ALA A 105 21.81 1.98 5.45
CA ALA A 105 21.45 3.30 4.95
C ALA A 105 20.85 4.19 6.04
N ALA A 106 19.88 3.66 6.81
CA ALA A 106 19.25 4.39 7.91
C ALA A 106 20.28 4.78 8.97
N THR A 107 21.12 3.84 9.38
CA THR A 107 22.16 4.06 10.42
C THR A 107 23.21 5.06 9.94
N ALA A 108 23.73 4.90 8.72
CA ALA A 108 24.74 5.80 8.17
C ALA A 108 24.25 7.24 7.99
N ALA A 109 22.94 7.40 7.70
CA ALA A 109 22.32 8.72 7.54
C ALA A 109 21.76 9.31 8.85
N ASP A 110 21.90 8.66 9.99
CA ASP A 110 21.17 8.98 11.25
C ASP A 110 19.69 9.26 10.95
N ALA A 111 19.04 8.31 10.25
CA ALA A 111 17.66 8.42 9.82
C ALA A 111 16.76 7.42 10.56
N ASP A 112 15.52 7.83 10.81
CA ASP A 112 14.50 7.01 11.47
C ASP A 112 13.74 6.12 10.48
N ALA A 113 13.90 6.36 9.17
CA ALA A 113 13.32 5.52 8.13
C ALA A 113 14.24 5.38 6.93
N ALA A 114 14.21 4.22 6.29
CA ALA A 114 14.78 3.97 4.96
C ALA A 114 13.72 3.32 4.06
N PHE A 115 13.78 3.58 2.75
CA PHE A 115 12.84 3.00 1.79
C PHE A 115 13.51 2.72 0.44
N CYS A 116 13.09 1.61 -0.21
CA CYS A 116 13.67 1.15 -1.46
C CYS A 116 12.69 1.15 -2.64
N ARG A 117 13.17 0.78 -3.84
CA ARG A 117 12.31 0.54 -5.01
C ARG A 117 11.54 -0.76 -4.91
N VAL A 118 10.43 -0.79 -5.66
CA VAL A 118 9.58 -1.96 -5.84
C VAL A 118 9.70 -2.45 -7.28
N ILE A 119 9.80 -3.76 -7.46
CA ILE A 119 9.66 -4.44 -8.74
C ILE A 119 8.24 -4.99 -8.81
N LYS A 120 7.48 -4.61 -9.82
CA LYS A 120 6.15 -5.16 -10.07
C LYS A 120 6.26 -6.39 -10.95
N GLU A 121 5.94 -7.54 -10.40
CA GLU A 121 5.98 -8.83 -11.11
C GLU A 121 4.64 -9.11 -11.76
N ARG A 122 4.59 -8.98 -13.09
CA ARG A 122 3.41 -9.24 -13.91
C ARG A 122 3.63 -10.47 -14.78
N SER A 123 2.56 -11.10 -15.25
CA SER A 123 2.65 -12.17 -16.28
C SER A 123 3.33 -11.70 -17.58
N SER A 124 3.33 -10.40 -17.85
CA SER A 124 4.00 -9.79 -19.01
C SER A 124 5.48 -9.46 -18.78
N GLY A 125 6.03 -9.69 -17.59
CA GLY A 125 7.39 -9.38 -17.20
C GLY A 125 7.48 -8.45 -15.98
N ALA A 126 8.70 -8.31 -15.45
CA ALA A 126 9.00 -7.47 -14.32
C ALA A 126 9.12 -5.99 -14.72
N GLU A 127 8.51 -5.11 -13.94
CA GLU A 127 8.55 -3.66 -14.11
C GLU A 127 9.21 -3.01 -12.89
N ASN A 128 10.37 -2.40 -13.10
CA ASN A 128 11.11 -1.71 -12.05
C ASN A 128 10.55 -0.29 -11.86
N VAL A 129 9.99 0.01 -10.68
CA VAL A 129 9.37 1.31 -10.39
C VAL A 129 10.41 2.26 -9.78
N PRO A 130 10.83 3.32 -10.48
CA PRO A 130 11.82 4.26 -9.96
C PRO A 130 11.29 5.02 -8.75
N LEU A 131 12.18 5.35 -7.79
CA LEU A 131 11.82 6.19 -6.64
C LEU A 131 11.57 7.65 -7.03
N GLY A 132 12.30 8.15 -8.00
CA GLY A 132 12.39 9.56 -8.35
C GLY A 132 13.29 10.36 -7.40
N PHE A 133 14.14 9.66 -6.62
CA PHE A 133 15.17 10.22 -5.73
C PHE A 133 16.43 9.36 -5.84
N ASP A 134 17.60 9.97 -5.73
CA ASP A 134 18.87 9.26 -5.77
C ASP A 134 19.10 8.45 -4.48
N THR A 135 19.90 7.38 -4.57
CA THR A 135 20.36 6.63 -3.40
C THR A 135 21.15 7.56 -2.46
N GLY A 136 20.80 7.51 -1.18
CA GLY A 136 21.38 8.36 -0.14
C GLY A 136 20.69 9.72 -0.02
N ALA A 137 19.70 10.05 -0.85
CA ALA A 137 18.91 11.27 -0.65
C ALA A 137 18.26 11.24 0.74
N ARG A 138 18.65 12.21 1.58
CA ARG A 138 18.20 12.35 2.97
C ARG A 138 17.13 13.43 3.06
N PHE A 139 16.04 13.11 3.72
CA PHE A 139 14.92 13.98 3.99
C PHE A 139 14.88 14.28 5.49
N ASP A 140 15.13 15.51 5.88
CA ASP A 140 14.85 15.99 7.24
C ASP A 140 13.33 16.16 7.46
N GLU A 141 12.93 16.54 8.67
CA GLU A 141 11.51 16.76 9.01
C GLU A 141 10.80 17.72 8.03
N ALA A 142 11.48 18.78 7.59
CA ALA A 142 10.90 19.75 6.68
C ALA A 142 10.71 19.15 5.27
N ALA A 143 11.69 18.41 4.76
CA ALA A 143 11.63 17.72 3.47
C ALA A 143 10.63 16.57 3.48
N ILE A 144 10.50 15.83 4.59
CA ILE A 144 9.44 14.81 4.76
C ILE A 144 8.07 15.44 4.57
N ARG A 145 7.79 16.57 5.25
CA ARG A 145 6.48 17.26 5.21
C ARG A 145 6.22 17.99 3.89
N LYS A 146 7.25 18.52 3.24
CA LYS A 146 7.10 19.36 2.03
C LYS A 146 7.27 18.59 0.72
N THR A 147 7.97 17.44 0.73
CA THR A 147 8.34 16.70 -0.48
C THR A 147 7.91 15.24 -0.43
N LEU A 148 8.34 14.50 0.60
CA LEU A 148 8.18 13.05 0.63
C LEU A 148 6.72 12.64 0.78
N ILE A 149 6.01 13.12 1.82
CA ILE A 149 4.59 12.80 2.04
C ILE A 149 3.71 13.31 0.89
N PRO A 150 3.84 14.56 0.39
CA PRO A 150 3.09 14.98 -0.80
C PRO A 150 3.27 14.07 -2.01
N ALA A 151 4.49 13.56 -2.27
CA ALA A 151 4.75 12.63 -3.37
C ALA A 151 4.07 11.26 -3.16
N MET A 152 3.86 10.83 -1.92
CA MET A 152 3.11 9.61 -1.58
C MET A 152 1.59 9.77 -1.77
N LEU A 153 1.05 10.95 -1.53
CA LEU A 153 -0.39 11.22 -1.60
C LEU A 153 -0.90 11.26 -3.04
N ALA A 154 -0.27 12.07 -3.87
CA ALA A 154 -0.58 12.22 -5.28
C ALA A 154 0.53 12.98 -6.02
N ARG A 155 0.71 12.73 -7.32
CA ARG A 155 1.49 13.62 -8.21
C ARG A 155 0.68 14.86 -8.57
N GLU A 156 1.36 15.92 -9.05
CA GLU A 156 0.68 17.11 -9.61
C GLU A 156 -0.15 16.78 -10.84
N THR A 157 0.38 15.89 -11.67
CA THR A 157 -0.35 15.29 -12.79
C THR A 157 -0.96 14.01 -12.27
N ASP A 158 -2.25 13.83 -12.42
CA ASP A 158 -3.00 12.61 -12.05
C ASP A 158 -2.50 11.35 -12.83
N SER A 159 -1.18 11.14 -12.99
CA SER A 159 -0.66 9.92 -13.58
C SER A 159 -1.07 8.73 -12.72
N ASP A 160 -1.45 7.61 -13.36
CA ASP A 160 -1.98 6.43 -12.68
C ASP A 160 -0.96 5.78 -11.72
N GLU A 161 0.33 6.11 -11.84
CA GLU A 161 1.39 5.55 -11.02
C GLU A 161 2.02 6.59 -10.09
N LEU A 162 1.96 6.28 -8.80
CA LEU A 162 2.72 6.99 -7.77
C LEU A 162 4.01 6.20 -7.53
N PRO A 163 5.21 6.76 -7.78
CA PRO A 163 6.47 6.04 -7.51
C PRO A 163 6.62 5.72 -6.03
N LEU A 164 6.03 6.54 -5.18
CA LEU A 164 6.03 6.38 -3.74
C LEU A 164 4.67 5.97 -3.18
N SER A 165 3.82 5.26 -3.96
CA SER A 165 2.56 4.77 -3.43
C SER A 165 2.75 4.06 -2.09
N GLY A 166 1.76 4.17 -1.21
CA GLY A 166 1.81 3.74 0.18
C GLY A 166 1.97 2.23 0.42
N TYR A 167 2.98 1.62 -0.22
CA TYR A 167 3.35 0.24 0.07
C TYR A 167 4.13 0.18 1.38
N THR A 168 3.53 -0.38 2.42
CA THR A 168 4.20 -0.60 3.71
C THR A 168 5.49 -1.42 3.57
N PRO A 169 5.52 -2.52 2.77
CA PRO A 169 6.66 -3.43 2.75
C PRO A 169 7.99 -2.87 2.25
N ARG A 170 7.99 -1.80 1.48
CA ARG A 170 9.23 -1.16 0.98
C ARG A 170 9.99 -0.31 1.99
N ASN A 171 9.41 -0.13 3.19
CA ASN A 171 9.93 0.77 4.21
C ASN A 171 10.49 0.00 5.39
N LEU A 172 11.53 0.58 6.01
CA LEU A 172 12.09 0.18 7.28
C LEU A 172 12.01 1.39 8.21
N PHE A 173 11.41 1.24 9.40
CA PHE A 173 11.20 2.31 10.37
C PHE A 173 11.91 2.00 11.68
N ALA A 174 12.56 2.98 12.31
CA ALA A 174 13.01 2.86 13.67
C ALA A 174 11.82 2.57 14.60
N ARG A 175 11.88 1.49 15.41
CA ARG A 175 10.78 1.04 16.25
C ARG A 175 10.23 2.12 17.19
N ARG A 176 11.11 3.03 17.66
CA ARG A 176 10.71 4.18 18.49
C ARG A 176 9.69 5.11 17.81
N THR A 177 9.74 5.24 16.47
CA THR A 177 8.78 6.09 15.73
C THR A 177 7.40 5.45 15.62
N LEU A 178 7.33 4.12 15.75
CA LEU A 178 6.10 3.34 15.67
C LEU A 178 5.44 3.11 17.05
N GLU A 179 6.05 3.59 18.13
CA GLU A 179 5.54 3.38 19.46
C GLU A 179 4.13 3.97 19.65
N GLY A 180 3.20 3.14 20.10
CA GLY A 180 1.77 3.49 20.24
C GLY A 180 1.00 3.65 18.93
N MET A 181 1.64 3.51 17.77
CA MET A 181 0.95 3.52 16.48
C MET A 181 0.20 2.21 16.21
N ARG A 182 -0.90 2.32 15.46
CA ARG A 182 -1.69 1.15 15.04
C ARG A 182 -2.25 1.33 13.62
N PHE A 183 -2.21 0.26 12.85
CA PHE A 183 -3.06 0.15 11.67
C PHE A 183 -4.52 0.17 12.10
N ARG A 184 -5.36 0.86 11.36
CA ARG A 184 -6.79 1.03 11.68
C ARG A 184 -7.61 -0.12 11.08
N PRO A 185 -8.23 -1.01 11.91
CA PRO A 185 -9.00 -2.15 11.40
C PRO A 185 -10.31 -1.76 10.69
N ASP A 186 -10.84 -0.57 10.96
CA ASP A 186 -12.03 -0.02 10.30
C ASP A 186 -11.74 0.50 8.87
N ILE A 187 -10.47 0.72 8.52
CA ILE A 187 -10.03 1.07 7.17
C ILE A 187 -9.47 -0.19 6.50
N ARG A 188 -10.27 -0.83 5.64
CA ARG A 188 -9.90 -2.10 4.98
C ARG A 188 -9.10 -1.92 3.69
N TYR A 189 -9.04 -0.70 3.16
CA TYR A 189 -8.33 -0.32 1.94
C TYR A 189 -7.66 1.03 2.12
N ALA A 190 -6.40 1.13 1.69
CA ALA A 190 -5.56 2.31 1.84
C ALA A 190 -5.24 2.66 3.31
N GLU A 191 -5.28 1.66 4.22
CA GLU A 191 -4.80 1.75 5.60
C GLU A 191 -3.30 1.99 5.66
N ASP A 192 -2.55 1.41 4.72
CA ASP A 192 -1.10 1.48 4.59
C ASP A 192 -0.59 2.91 4.51
N LEU A 193 -1.17 3.71 3.60
CA LEU A 193 -0.71 5.08 3.40
C LEU A 193 -0.95 5.95 4.63
N LEU A 194 -2.07 5.77 5.34
CA LEU A 194 -2.33 6.49 6.59
C LEU A 194 -1.24 6.17 7.62
N PHE A 195 -0.94 4.89 7.82
CA PHE A 195 0.12 4.43 8.73
C PHE A 195 1.49 4.98 8.33
N ILE A 196 1.85 4.90 7.05
CA ILE A 196 3.15 5.40 6.56
C ILE A 196 3.26 6.92 6.76
N CYS A 197 2.22 7.69 6.43
CA CYS A 197 2.23 9.14 6.61
C CYS A 197 2.40 9.49 8.10
N GLU A 198 1.71 8.80 9.01
CA GLU A 198 1.87 9.01 10.45
C GLU A 198 3.29 8.65 10.91
N ALA A 199 3.83 7.50 10.49
CA ALA A 199 5.20 7.08 10.82
C ALA A 199 6.23 8.10 10.32
N MET A 200 6.11 8.53 9.05
CA MET A 200 7.02 9.53 8.47
C MET A 200 6.97 10.88 9.21
N LEU A 201 5.79 11.32 9.67
CA LEU A 201 5.67 12.57 10.45
C LEU A 201 6.37 12.52 11.81
N ARG A 202 6.61 11.31 12.34
CA ARG A 202 7.34 11.09 13.60
C ARG A 202 8.85 10.92 13.39
N CYS A 203 9.29 10.76 12.14
CA CYS A 203 10.70 10.63 11.82
C CYS A 203 11.41 12.00 11.82
N ARG A 204 12.60 12.07 12.41
CA ARG A 204 13.54 13.21 12.30
C ARG A 204 14.15 13.26 10.90
N ALA A 205 14.41 12.09 10.32
CA ALA A 205 14.90 11.95 8.95
C ALA A 205 14.48 10.63 8.32
N ALA A 206 14.44 10.63 6.98
CA ALA A 206 14.26 9.44 6.14
C ALA A 206 15.32 9.42 5.05
N VAL A 207 15.73 8.25 4.56
CA VAL A 207 16.72 8.09 3.50
C VAL A 207 16.21 7.20 2.38
N ALA A 208 16.47 7.60 1.15
CA ALA A 208 16.13 6.83 -0.05
C ALA A 208 17.25 5.84 -0.39
N VAL A 209 16.88 4.63 -0.78
CA VAL A 209 17.75 3.60 -1.37
C VAL A 209 17.21 3.30 -2.74
N ASP A 210 17.78 3.94 -3.80
CA ASP A 210 17.28 3.79 -5.17
C ASP A 210 17.76 2.46 -5.81
N GLU A 211 17.57 1.39 -5.07
CA GLU A 211 17.84 0.01 -5.45
C GLU A 211 16.55 -0.79 -5.31
N ALA A 212 16.35 -1.78 -6.19
CA ALA A 212 15.11 -2.55 -6.25
C ALA A 212 15.26 -3.83 -5.42
N TYR A 213 14.55 -3.90 -4.31
CA TYR A 213 14.67 -5.01 -3.36
C TYR A 213 13.34 -5.71 -3.05
N TYR A 214 12.21 -5.07 -3.29
CA TYR A 214 10.90 -5.61 -2.97
C TYR A 214 10.16 -6.02 -4.24
N HIS A 215 9.79 -7.30 -4.37
CA HIS A 215 9.02 -7.84 -5.48
C HIS A 215 7.55 -7.92 -5.13
N TYR A 216 6.76 -7.06 -5.78
CA TYR A 216 5.30 -7.03 -5.66
C TYR A 216 4.65 -7.90 -6.73
N ARG A 217 4.03 -8.99 -6.32
CA ARG A 217 3.41 -9.97 -7.22
C ARG A 217 2.02 -9.53 -7.68
N PHE A 218 1.82 -9.49 -8.99
CA PHE A 218 0.50 -9.32 -9.59
C PHE A 218 -0.11 -10.68 -9.92
N HIS A 219 -1.15 -11.08 -9.18
CA HIS A 219 -1.89 -12.32 -9.45
C HIS A 219 -3.40 -12.09 -9.39
N ASP A 220 -4.21 -13.03 -9.89
CA ASP A 220 -5.68 -12.86 -9.98
C ASP A 220 -6.38 -12.95 -8.62
N GLY A 221 -5.69 -13.48 -7.61
CA GLY A 221 -6.14 -13.52 -6.22
C GLY A 221 -6.00 -12.21 -5.46
N SER A 222 -5.23 -11.23 -6.01
CA SER A 222 -4.97 -9.95 -5.33
C SER A 222 -6.26 -9.22 -4.98
N VAL A 223 -6.34 -8.73 -3.75
CA VAL A 223 -7.52 -8.03 -3.19
C VAL A 223 -7.94 -6.84 -4.05
N THR A 224 -6.99 -6.17 -4.69
CA THR A 224 -7.23 -5.00 -5.56
C THR A 224 -7.85 -5.34 -6.92
N LYS A 225 -7.88 -6.63 -7.31
CA LYS A 225 -8.44 -7.10 -8.58
C LYS A 225 -9.87 -7.64 -8.46
N ARG A 226 -10.41 -7.79 -7.27
CA ARG A 226 -11.76 -8.28 -7.03
C ARG A 226 -12.67 -7.18 -6.50
N TYR A 227 -13.95 -7.27 -6.84
CA TYR A 227 -14.96 -6.38 -6.27
C TYR A 227 -14.99 -6.51 -4.74
N SER A 228 -15.05 -5.36 -4.06
CA SER A 228 -15.36 -5.30 -2.64
C SER A 228 -16.34 -4.17 -2.34
N PRO A 229 -17.42 -4.43 -1.60
CA PRO A 229 -18.39 -3.40 -1.22
C PRO A 229 -17.79 -2.35 -0.26
N HIS A 230 -16.68 -2.68 0.39
CA HIS A 230 -16.04 -1.82 1.40
C HIS A 230 -15.15 -0.72 0.81
N VAL A 231 -14.74 -0.84 -0.47
CA VAL A 231 -13.78 0.09 -1.10
C VAL A 231 -14.22 1.56 -1.00
N PRO A 232 -15.44 1.97 -1.36
CA PRO A 232 -15.82 3.39 -1.29
C PRO A 232 -15.77 3.95 0.13
N ALA A 233 -16.35 3.24 1.10
CA ALA A 233 -16.36 3.68 2.50
C ALA A 233 -14.96 3.72 3.11
N SER A 234 -14.11 2.71 2.83
CA SER A 234 -12.72 2.71 3.31
C SER A 234 -11.89 3.85 2.71
N HIS A 235 -12.11 4.18 1.43
CA HIS A 235 -11.46 5.33 0.81
C HIS A 235 -11.88 6.65 1.44
N ASP A 236 -13.17 6.82 1.75
CA ASP A 236 -13.67 8.02 2.44
C ASP A 236 -13.04 8.12 3.83
N LEU A 237 -13.08 7.05 4.64
CA LEU A 237 -12.47 7.00 5.98
C LEU A 237 -10.95 7.26 5.94
N SER A 238 -10.23 6.64 5.00
CA SER A 238 -8.78 6.85 4.84
C SER A 238 -8.45 8.30 4.46
N ASN A 239 -9.23 8.91 3.55
CA ASN A 239 -9.02 10.29 3.14
C ASN A 239 -9.35 11.28 4.26
N ASP A 240 -10.43 11.05 5.01
CA ASP A 240 -10.81 11.91 6.14
C ASP A 240 -9.75 11.85 7.26
N ALA A 241 -9.24 10.66 7.56
CA ALA A 241 -8.15 10.47 8.53
C ALA A 241 -6.85 11.14 8.07
N LEU A 242 -6.50 11.02 6.77
CA LEU A 242 -5.33 11.69 6.21
C LEU A 242 -5.48 13.21 6.22
N GLU A 243 -6.65 13.76 5.90
CA GLU A 243 -6.89 15.21 5.98
C GLU A 243 -6.76 15.72 7.41
N ALA A 244 -7.31 15.00 8.40
CA ALA A 244 -7.16 15.36 9.81
C ALA A 244 -5.69 15.32 10.26
N LEU A 245 -4.95 14.26 9.90
CA LEU A 245 -3.53 14.11 10.21
C LEU A 245 -2.66 15.20 9.55
N LEU A 246 -2.97 15.52 8.30
CA LEU A 246 -2.15 16.38 7.44
C LEU A 246 -2.59 17.84 7.42
N ALA A 247 -3.66 18.21 8.12
CA ALA A 247 -4.19 19.57 8.19
C ALA A 247 -3.13 20.66 8.49
N PRO A 248 -2.12 20.43 9.38
CA PRO A 248 -1.08 21.41 9.64
C PRO A 248 -0.07 21.59 8.49
N TYR A 249 -0.11 20.76 7.44
CA TYR A 249 0.92 20.71 6.39
C TYR A 249 0.35 21.13 5.02
N PRO A 250 0.46 22.41 4.61
CA PRO A 250 -0.17 22.92 3.38
C PRO A 250 0.27 22.20 2.10
N ALA A 251 1.54 21.75 2.01
CA ALA A 251 2.04 21.01 0.86
C ALA A 251 1.35 19.65 0.69
N CYS A 252 1.03 18.98 1.81
CA CYS A 252 0.27 17.73 1.82
C CYS A 252 -1.20 17.99 1.47
N MET A 253 -1.82 18.99 2.09
CA MET A 253 -3.22 19.34 1.84
C MET A 253 -3.48 19.73 0.40
N ALA A 254 -2.52 20.37 -0.29
CA ALA A 254 -2.62 20.69 -1.71
C ALA A 254 -2.77 19.43 -2.60
N ARG A 255 -2.35 18.26 -2.14
CA ARG A 255 -2.47 16.98 -2.87
C ARG A 255 -3.79 16.24 -2.61
N MET A 256 -4.48 16.52 -1.52
CA MET A 256 -5.71 15.82 -1.14
C MET A 256 -6.82 15.86 -2.19
N PRO A 257 -7.09 16.99 -2.89
CA PRO A 257 -8.08 17.00 -3.96
C PRO A 257 -7.77 16.03 -5.12
N VAL A 258 -6.48 15.88 -5.48
CA VAL A 258 -6.03 14.92 -6.52
C VAL A 258 -6.25 13.50 -6.03
N ARG A 259 -5.85 13.21 -4.78
CA ARG A 259 -6.04 11.90 -4.16
C ARG A 259 -7.53 11.51 -4.09
N ARG A 260 -8.41 12.41 -3.63
CA ARG A 260 -9.86 12.14 -3.58
C ARG A 260 -10.44 11.80 -4.95
N ARG A 261 -10.03 12.53 -6.01
CA ARG A 261 -10.41 12.19 -7.39
C ARG A 261 -9.95 10.80 -7.81
N LYS A 262 -8.69 10.46 -7.52
CA LYS A 262 -8.13 9.14 -7.84
C LYS A 262 -8.90 8.02 -7.12
N MET A 263 -9.19 8.19 -5.84
CA MET A 263 -9.97 7.22 -5.06
C MET A 263 -11.42 7.11 -5.57
N ALA A 264 -12.04 8.21 -6.01
CA ALA A 264 -13.36 8.19 -6.61
C ALA A 264 -13.40 7.42 -7.95
N VAL A 265 -12.38 7.59 -8.80
CA VAL A 265 -12.21 6.79 -10.03
C VAL A 265 -12.04 5.31 -9.68
N THR A 266 -11.23 5.01 -8.66
CA THR A 266 -11.04 3.62 -8.18
C THR A 266 -12.33 3.00 -7.64
N ALA A 267 -13.17 3.76 -6.94
CA ALA A 267 -14.48 3.29 -6.46
C ALA A 267 -15.42 2.94 -7.63
N VAL A 268 -15.44 3.76 -8.68
CA VAL A 268 -16.21 3.46 -9.91
C VAL A 268 -15.67 2.21 -10.62
N ARG A 269 -14.36 2.08 -10.74
CA ARG A 269 -13.71 0.88 -11.30
C ARG A 269 -14.05 -0.37 -10.48
N ASN A 270 -13.97 -0.29 -9.16
CA ASN A 270 -14.27 -1.41 -8.25
C ASN A 270 -15.67 -1.99 -8.49
N CYS A 271 -16.69 -1.14 -8.74
CA CYS A 271 -18.04 -1.59 -9.06
C CYS A 271 -18.11 -2.47 -10.34
N CYS A 272 -17.11 -2.39 -11.21
CA CYS A 272 -17.04 -3.10 -12.48
C CYS A 272 -16.09 -4.32 -12.46
N LEU A 273 -15.35 -4.56 -11.37
CA LEU A 273 -14.40 -5.67 -11.25
C LEU A 273 -15.10 -7.04 -11.21
N SER A 274 -14.31 -8.08 -11.43
CA SER A 274 -14.75 -9.48 -11.31
C SER A 274 -15.30 -9.76 -9.91
N GLY A 275 -16.31 -10.63 -9.83
CA GLY A 275 -16.98 -10.95 -8.57
C GLY A 275 -17.99 -9.89 -8.10
N THR A 276 -18.24 -8.81 -8.86
CA THR A 276 -19.35 -7.89 -8.55
C THR A 276 -20.69 -8.59 -8.67
N PRO A 277 -21.59 -8.42 -7.67
CA PRO A 277 -22.94 -8.98 -7.73
C PRO A 277 -23.89 -8.21 -8.69
N TYR A 278 -23.40 -7.11 -9.28
CA TYR A 278 -24.21 -6.19 -10.04
C TYR A 278 -24.22 -6.54 -11.53
N GLY A 279 -25.41 -6.75 -12.13
CA GLY A 279 -25.61 -6.69 -13.57
C GLY A 279 -25.39 -5.25 -14.10
N LEU A 280 -25.24 -5.09 -15.42
CA LEU A 280 -24.89 -3.81 -16.06
C LEU A 280 -25.81 -2.64 -15.63
N ALA A 281 -27.12 -2.85 -15.61
CA ALA A 281 -28.09 -1.82 -15.20
C ALA A 281 -27.89 -1.36 -13.74
N ALA A 282 -27.59 -2.31 -12.83
CA ALA A 282 -27.32 -2.00 -11.43
C ALA A 282 -25.98 -1.27 -11.27
N ARG A 283 -24.93 -1.63 -12.03
CA ARG A 283 -23.65 -0.89 -12.06
C ARG A 283 -23.86 0.56 -12.52
N VAL A 284 -24.60 0.75 -13.62
CA VAL A 284 -24.92 2.10 -14.13
C VAL A 284 -25.66 2.92 -13.08
N ARG A 285 -26.62 2.33 -12.37
CA ARG A 285 -27.37 3.00 -11.30
C ARG A 285 -26.44 3.41 -10.18
N TRP A 286 -25.65 2.47 -9.65
CA TRP A 286 -24.69 2.72 -8.56
C TRP A 286 -23.70 3.84 -8.93
N ILE A 287 -23.06 3.75 -10.10
CA ILE A 287 -22.11 4.75 -10.60
C ILE A 287 -22.77 6.13 -10.72
N ARG A 288 -24.00 6.19 -11.25
CA ARG A 288 -24.78 7.43 -11.37
C ARG A 288 -25.03 8.07 -10.01
N ASP A 289 -25.43 7.27 -9.03
CA ASP A 289 -25.74 7.76 -7.69
C ASP A 289 -24.48 8.20 -6.97
N TYR A 290 -23.37 7.46 -7.11
CA TYR A 290 -22.07 7.85 -6.59
C TYR A 290 -21.57 9.18 -7.19
N MET A 291 -21.67 9.34 -8.52
CA MET A 291 -21.27 10.59 -9.21
C MET A 291 -22.18 11.81 -8.88
N LYS A 292 -23.38 11.58 -8.34
CA LYS A 292 -24.29 12.65 -7.90
C LYS A 292 -23.96 13.18 -6.52
N ARG A 293 -23.18 12.48 -5.72
CA ARG A 293 -22.75 12.94 -4.40
C ARG A 293 -22.18 14.35 -4.51
N GLY A 294 -22.54 15.24 -3.58
CA GLY A 294 -22.14 16.65 -3.59
C GLY A 294 -20.64 16.84 -3.49
N ASP A 295 -19.98 16.07 -2.63
CA ASP A 295 -18.53 16.02 -2.44
C ASP A 295 -17.80 15.54 -3.72
N VAL A 296 -18.24 14.42 -4.32
CA VAL A 296 -17.68 13.91 -5.58
C VAL A 296 -17.78 14.96 -6.69
N ARG A 297 -18.93 15.63 -6.82
CA ARG A 297 -19.10 16.71 -7.78
C ARG A 297 -18.13 17.86 -7.54
N ALA A 298 -17.95 18.26 -6.29
CA ALA A 298 -17.02 19.32 -5.92
C ALA A 298 -15.58 18.99 -6.29
N TRP A 299 -15.15 17.73 -6.08
CA TRP A 299 -13.78 17.31 -6.44
C TRP A 299 -13.49 17.38 -7.94
N PHE A 300 -14.49 17.13 -8.80
CA PHE A 300 -14.32 17.13 -10.25
C PHE A 300 -14.68 18.46 -10.93
N ALA A 301 -15.35 19.39 -10.24
CA ALA A 301 -15.74 20.68 -10.81
C ALA A 301 -14.55 21.48 -11.41
N PRO A 302 -13.40 21.63 -10.72
CA PRO A 302 -12.26 22.39 -11.24
C PRO A 302 -11.46 21.68 -12.34
N VAL A 303 -11.69 20.37 -12.56
CA VAL A 303 -10.90 19.55 -13.50
C VAL A 303 -11.11 20.03 -14.93
N ARG A 304 -10.01 20.16 -15.68
CA ARG A 304 -10.01 20.41 -17.14
C ARG A 304 -9.43 19.17 -17.84
N PRO A 305 -10.25 18.21 -18.32
CA PRO A 305 -9.77 16.94 -18.85
C PRO A 305 -8.75 17.05 -19.98
N SER A 306 -8.87 18.09 -20.81
CA SER A 306 -7.95 18.37 -21.94
C SER A 306 -6.50 18.68 -21.53
N ARG A 307 -6.24 18.94 -20.23
CA ARG A 307 -4.88 19.20 -19.71
C ARG A 307 -4.13 17.92 -19.33
N TYR A 308 -4.78 16.77 -19.46
CA TYR A 308 -4.22 15.46 -19.07
C TYR A 308 -3.98 14.58 -20.30
N PRO A 309 -3.06 13.59 -20.23
CA PRO A 309 -2.92 12.57 -21.26
C PRO A 309 -4.27 11.93 -21.60
N LEU A 310 -4.48 11.56 -22.87
CA LEU A 310 -5.78 11.15 -23.40
C LEU A 310 -6.53 10.14 -22.52
N ARG A 311 -5.88 9.06 -22.12
CA ARG A 311 -6.50 8.00 -21.30
C ARG A 311 -6.97 8.52 -19.95
N GLN A 312 -6.16 9.34 -19.31
CA GLN A 312 -6.45 9.94 -18.02
C GLN A 312 -7.49 11.04 -18.12
N GLY A 313 -7.35 11.91 -19.13
CA GLY A 313 -8.35 12.94 -19.43
C GLY A 313 -9.73 12.34 -19.68
N LEU A 314 -9.81 11.18 -20.36
CA LEU A 314 -11.05 10.45 -20.56
C LEU A 314 -11.66 9.99 -19.23
N LYS A 315 -10.89 9.35 -18.34
CA LYS A 315 -11.37 8.92 -17.01
C LYS A 315 -11.94 10.11 -16.22
N LEU A 316 -11.21 11.23 -16.21
CA LEU A 316 -11.62 12.45 -15.51
C LEU A 316 -12.86 13.11 -16.15
N ALA A 317 -12.98 13.09 -17.48
CA ALA A 317 -14.15 13.57 -18.20
C ALA A 317 -15.40 12.75 -17.87
N LEU A 318 -15.29 11.43 -17.84
CA LEU A 318 -16.40 10.53 -17.48
C LEU A 318 -16.96 10.88 -16.08
N MET A 319 -16.08 11.15 -15.13
CA MET A 319 -16.47 11.55 -13.77
C MET A 319 -17.09 12.95 -13.75
N LYS A 320 -16.43 13.94 -14.38
CA LYS A 320 -16.87 15.33 -14.41
C LYS A 320 -18.24 15.49 -15.05
N TYR A 321 -18.45 14.86 -16.21
CA TYR A 321 -19.69 14.95 -16.98
C TYR A 321 -20.72 13.87 -16.59
N ARG A 322 -20.42 13.07 -15.55
CA ARG A 322 -21.32 12.05 -14.97
C ARG A 322 -21.82 11.03 -15.98
N MET A 323 -20.92 10.58 -16.85
CA MET A 323 -21.24 9.64 -17.94
C MET A 323 -21.28 8.19 -17.40
N ALA A 324 -22.23 7.90 -16.49
CA ALA A 324 -22.31 6.62 -15.76
C ALA A 324 -22.40 5.40 -16.67
N THR A 325 -23.22 5.44 -17.72
CA THR A 325 -23.38 4.34 -18.68
C THR A 325 -22.08 4.06 -19.42
N VAL A 326 -21.42 5.12 -19.92
CA VAL A 326 -20.13 4.99 -20.64
C VAL A 326 -19.06 4.47 -19.67
N SER A 327 -19.02 4.96 -18.45
CA SER A 327 -18.09 4.48 -17.41
C SER A 327 -18.30 3.00 -17.13
N ALA A 328 -19.53 2.55 -16.92
CA ALA A 328 -19.84 1.14 -16.66
C ALA A 328 -19.38 0.24 -17.81
N LEU A 329 -19.62 0.64 -19.06
CA LEU A 329 -19.20 -0.12 -20.25
C LEU A 329 -17.67 -0.15 -20.39
N LEU A 330 -16.99 1.00 -20.29
CA LEU A 330 -15.54 1.07 -20.44
C LEU A 330 -14.81 0.30 -19.36
N TYR A 331 -15.20 0.42 -18.09
CA TYR A 331 -14.56 -0.33 -17.00
C TYR A 331 -14.91 -1.82 -17.01
N SER A 332 -16.07 -2.22 -17.50
CA SER A 332 -16.44 -3.64 -17.59
C SER A 332 -15.79 -4.38 -18.75
N TYR A 333 -15.46 -3.70 -19.86
CA TYR A 333 -15.07 -4.38 -21.10
C TYR A 333 -13.73 -3.93 -21.70
N LEU A 334 -13.24 -2.75 -21.37
CA LEU A 334 -12.06 -2.17 -22.02
C LEU A 334 -10.90 -1.86 -21.07
N PHE A 335 -11.16 -1.28 -19.90
CA PHE A 335 -10.07 -0.79 -19.03
C PHE A 335 -9.34 -1.88 -18.25
N ASP A 336 -9.87 -3.08 -18.10
CA ASP A 336 -9.17 -4.22 -17.49
C ASP A 336 -8.27 -4.98 -18.49
N ARG A 337 -8.34 -4.63 -19.78
CA ARG A 337 -7.49 -5.23 -20.83
C ARG A 337 -6.29 -4.34 -21.25
N PHE A 338 -6.12 -3.19 -20.64
CA PHE A 338 -5.04 -2.23 -20.87
C PHE A 338 -4.39 -1.87 -19.53
#